data_a8d75fa7ca86e9fe2c2d9dd3f10d1b42
#
_entry.id   a8d75fa7ca86e9fe2c2d9dd3f10d1b42
#
_cell.length_a   1.000
_cell.length_b   1.000
_cell.length_c   1.000
_cell.angle_alpha   90.00
_cell.angle_beta   90.00
_cell.angle_gamma   90.00
#
_symmetry.space_group_name_H-M   'P 1'
#
loop_
_entity.id
_entity.type
_entity.pdbx_description
1 polymer ?
#
loop_
_entity_poly.entity_id
_entity_poly.type
_entity_poly.pdbx_seq_one_letter_code
_entity_poly.pdbx_strand_id
1 'polypeptide(L)'
;MKSDQLLRCTLPDVLTDYFDIVDIQESACQFDFWLDECNFMEKSDHKLGTVSSYGFTSERVIQDFPLRGKAVYLHVRRRKWRDSSNGEIFTYSYDDLTAEGSKLSPEFVSFLKE
;
A
#
# COMPACT_ATOMS: atom_id res chain seq x y z
N MET A 1 -18.91 4.35 3.23
CA MET A 1 -19.99 3.35 3.09
C MET A 1 -19.80 2.24 4.10
N LYS A 2 -20.88 1.65 4.55
CA LYS A 2 -20.79 0.60 5.59
C LYS A 2 -20.00 -0.63 5.15
N SER A 3 -20.14 -1.04 3.89
CA SER A 3 -19.41 -2.18 3.36
C SER A 3 -17.90 -1.93 3.31
N ASP A 4 -17.49 -0.70 2.97
CA ASP A 4 -16.07 -0.34 2.94
C ASP A 4 -15.46 -0.39 4.33
N GLN A 5 -16.19 0.10 5.34
CA GLN A 5 -15.72 0.07 6.72
C GLN A 5 -15.53 -1.35 7.23
N LEU A 6 -16.48 -2.25 6.91
CA LEU A 6 -16.38 -3.65 7.29
C LEU A 6 -15.17 -4.32 6.63
N LEU A 7 -14.94 -4.05 5.34
CA LEU A 7 -13.80 -4.63 4.63
C LEU A 7 -12.48 -4.08 5.13
N ARG A 8 -12.42 -2.79 5.48
CA ARG A 8 -11.22 -2.21 6.09
C ARG A 8 -10.88 -2.87 7.42
N CYS A 9 -11.89 -3.21 8.23
CA CYS A 9 -11.66 -3.90 9.50
C CYS A 9 -11.12 -5.30 9.33
N THR A 10 -11.25 -5.91 8.14
CA THR A 10 -10.74 -7.25 7.86
C THR A 10 -9.34 -7.24 7.25
N LEU A 11 -8.83 -6.08 6.82
CA LEU A 11 -7.49 -5.95 6.27
C LEU A 11 -6.47 -5.72 7.39
N PRO A 12 -5.21 -6.15 7.22
CA PRO A 12 -4.15 -5.87 8.20
C PRO A 12 -3.98 -4.37 8.43
N ASP A 13 -3.68 -3.99 9.66
CA ASP A 13 -3.52 -2.58 10.05
C ASP A 13 -2.45 -1.86 9.22
N VAL A 14 -1.37 -2.54 8.84
CA VAL A 14 -0.32 -1.93 8.05
C VAL A 14 -0.83 -1.45 6.70
N LEU A 15 -1.81 -2.15 6.13
CA LEU A 15 -2.43 -1.70 4.87
C LEU A 15 -3.28 -0.45 5.08
N THR A 16 -4.09 -0.43 6.14
CA THR A 16 -4.99 0.71 6.39
C THR A 16 -4.26 1.91 6.97
N ASP A 17 -3.10 1.70 7.59
CA ASP A 17 -2.29 2.79 8.15
C ASP A 17 -1.49 3.53 7.07
N TYR A 18 -1.03 2.82 6.03
CA TYR A 18 -0.15 3.39 5.02
C TYR A 18 -0.76 3.50 3.63
N PHE A 19 -1.93 2.91 3.41
CA PHE A 19 -2.61 2.92 2.11
C PHE A 19 -4.05 3.34 2.26
N ASP A 20 -4.53 4.15 1.34
CA ASP A 20 -5.95 4.49 1.22
C ASP A 20 -6.64 3.50 0.28
N ILE A 21 -7.79 2.99 0.69
CA ILE A 21 -8.61 2.17 -0.19
C ILE A 21 -9.40 3.12 -1.09
N VAL A 22 -9.05 3.16 -2.38
CA VAL A 22 -9.69 4.09 -3.32
C VAL A 22 -10.84 3.46 -4.07
N ASP A 23 -10.88 2.12 -4.17
CA ASP A 23 -12.01 1.41 -4.77
C ASP A 23 -12.02 -0.04 -4.29
N ILE A 24 -13.20 -0.65 -4.31
CA ILE A 24 -13.41 -2.05 -3.96
C ILE A 24 -14.43 -2.61 -4.94
N GLN A 25 -14.09 -3.77 -5.53
CA GLN A 25 -15.02 -4.52 -6.37
C GLN A 25 -15.14 -5.95 -5.87
N GLU A 26 -16.34 -6.45 -5.82
CA GLU A 26 -16.64 -7.82 -5.42
C GLU A 26 -17.35 -8.55 -6.55
N SER A 27 -16.87 -9.75 -6.88
CA SER A 27 -17.54 -10.65 -7.81
C SER A 27 -17.91 -11.94 -7.09
N ALA A 28 -18.46 -12.92 -7.83
CA ALA A 28 -18.85 -14.20 -7.24
C ALA A 28 -17.67 -14.98 -6.65
N CYS A 29 -16.45 -14.78 -7.18
CA CYS A 29 -15.28 -15.57 -6.81
C CYS A 29 -14.08 -14.76 -6.29
N GLN A 30 -14.13 -13.43 -6.32
CA GLN A 30 -12.99 -12.63 -5.89
C GLN A 30 -13.36 -11.24 -5.41
N PHE A 31 -12.44 -10.68 -4.61
CA PHE A 31 -12.42 -9.27 -4.27
C PHE A 31 -11.23 -8.61 -4.95
N ASP A 32 -11.44 -7.39 -5.43
CA ASP A 32 -10.37 -6.53 -5.93
C ASP A 32 -10.38 -5.23 -5.11
N PHE A 33 -9.22 -4.90 -4.51
CA PHE A 33 -9.03 -3.68 -3.75
C PHE A 33 -8.01 -2.80 -4.48
N TRP A 34 -8.35 -1.54 -4.68
CA TRP A 34 -7.41 -0.55 -5.23
C TRP A 34 -6.86 0.29 -4.09
N LEU A 35 -5.55 0.23 -3.90
CA LEU A 35 -4.85 0.84 -2.77
C LEU A 35 -3.82 1.84 -3.30
N ASP A 36 -3.90 3.08 -2.82
CA ASP A 36 -2.89 4.09 -3.09
C ASP A 36 -2.17 4.43 -1.79
N GLU A 37 -0.84 4.47 -1.84
CA GLU A 37 -0.04 4.81 -0.67
C GLU A 37 -0.36 6.22 -0.19
N CYS A 38 -0.52 6.38 1.13
CA CYS A 38 -0.84 7.67 1.74
C CYS A 38 0.28 8.68 1.53
N ASN A 39 -0.05 9.96 1.68
CA ASN A 39 0.91 11.05 1.60
C ASN A 39 1.71 11.13 2.91
N PHE A 40 2.58 10.15 3.14
CA PHE A 40 3.38 10.02 4.35
C PHE A 40 4.85 10.22 4.03
N MET A 41 5.53 11.05 4.81
CA MET A 41 6.93 11.38 4.62
C MET A 41 7.70 11.13 5.92
N GLU A 42 8.93 10.60 5.81
CA GLU A 42 9.80 10.42 6.95
C GLU A 42 10.10 11.76 7.64
N LYS A 43 10.22 11.75 8.98
CA LYS A 43 10.46 12.98 9.75
C LYS A 43 11.73 13.70 9.33
N SER A 44 12.78 12.96 8.98
CA SER A 44 14.04 13.53 8.51
C SER A 44 13.84 14.30 7.21
N ASP A 45 12.99 13.78 6.32
CA ASP A 45 12.74 14.43 5.02
C ASP A 45 11.85 15.67 5.18
N HIS A 46 10.93 15.67 6.15
CA HIS A 46 10.18 16.87 6.51
C HIS A 46 11.11 18.03 6.92
N LYS A 47 12.16 17.71 7.68
CA LYS A 47 13.12 18.71 8.15
C LYS A 47 13.95 19.29 7.03
N LEU A 48 14.26 18.49 6.00
CA LEU A 48 15.05 18.95 4.86
C LEU A 48 14.28 19.97 4.01
N GLY A 49 12.96 19.82 3.91
CA GLY A 49 12.13 20.71 3.11
C GLY A 49 12.33 20.60 1.60
N THR A 50 13.16 19.62 1.16
CA THR A 50 13.47 19.43 -0.28
C THR A 50 12.72 18.25 -0.89
N VAL A 51 12.11 17.39 -0.07
CA VAL A 51 11.41 16.21 -0.53
C VAL A 51 9.93 16.50 -0.70
N SER A 52 9.38 16.13 -1.84
CA SER A 52 7.95 16.33 -2.16
C SER A 52 7.40 15.14 -2.91
N SER A 53 6.08 15.00 -2.87
CA SER A 53 5.37 13.95 -3.60
C SER A 53 5.51 14.15 -5.10
N TYR A 54 5.76 13.08 -5.85
CA TYR A 54 6.00 13.11 -7.30
C TYR A 54 5.15 12.07 -8.04
N GLY A 55 3.90 11.91 -7.64
CA GLY A 55 2.98 10.96 -8.28
C GLY A 55 3.10 9.55 -7.73
N PHE A 56 2.69 8.58 -8.55
CA PHE A 56 2.62 7.18 -8.14
C PHE A 56 3.40 6.30 -9.11
N THR A 57 3.81 5.12 -8.61
CA THR A 57 4.35 4.06 -9.46
C THR A 57 3.23 3.46 -10.32
N SER A 58 3.61 2.60 -11.28
CA SER A 58 2.64 1.80 -12.01
C SER A 58 1.88 0.88 -11.04
N GLU A 59 0.63 0.60 -11.37
CA GLU A 59 -0.18 -0.32 -10.58
C GLU A 59 0.43 -1.72 -10.61
N ARG A 60 0.49 -2.36 -9.44
CA ARG A 60 0.93 -3.74 -9.31
C ARG A 60 -0.18 -4.56 -8.67
N VAL A 61 -0.50 -5.71 -9.24
CA VAL A 61 -1.53 -6.61 -8.73
C VAL A 61 -0.87 -7.71 -7.92
N ILE A 62 -1.28 -7.85 -6.67
CA ILE A 62 -0.74 -8.84 -5.74
C ILE A 62 -1.89 -9.65 -5.18
N GLN A 63 -1.77 -10.99 -5.26
CA GLN A 63 -2.75 -11.86 -4.62
C GLN A 63 -2.44 -11.97 -3.14
N ASP A 64 -3.43 -11.70 -2.31
CA ASP A 64 -3.32 -11.81 -0.86
C ASP A 64 -4.07 -13.04 -0.35
N PHE A 65 -4.15 -13.20 0.97
CA PHE A 65 -4.87 -14.31 1.58
C PHE A 65 -6.37 -14.22 1.26
N PRO A 66 -7.03 -15.38 1.06
CA PRO A 66 -8.47 -15.38 0.76
C PRO A 66 -9.29 -14.71 1.85
N LEU A 67 -10.39 -14.10 1.45
CA LEU A 67 -11.34 -13.46 2.35
C LEU A 67 -12.73 -14.02 2.06
N ARG A 68 -13.36 -14.59 3.09
CA ARG A 68 -14.71 -15.16 2.98
C ARG A 68 -14.85 -16.18 1.86
N GLY A 69 -13.80 -16.99 1.65
CA GLY A 69 -13.80 -18.01 0.60
C GLY A 69 -13.57 -17.50 -0.80
N LYS A 70 -13.28 -16.21 -0.98
CA LYS A 70 -12.99 -15.60 -2.27
C LYS A 70 -11.53 -15.20 -2.36
N ALA A 71 -10.97 -15.28 -3.57
CA ALA A 71 -9.63 -14.78 -3.82
C ALA A 71 -9.58 -13.27 -3.61
N VAL A 72 -8.44 -12.76 -3.14
CA VAL A 72 -8.23 -11.33 -2.92
C VAL A 72 -7.08 -10.85 -3.79
N TYR A 73 -7.34 -9.83 -4.59
CA TYR A 73 -6.33 -9.17 -5.42
C TYR A 73 -6.19 -7.73 -4.98
N LEU A 74 -4.96 -7.32 -4.69
CA LEU A 74 -4.63 -5.97 -4.27
C LEU A 74 -3.97 -5.25 -5.43
N HIS A 75 -4.62 -4.21 -5.93
CA HIS A 75 -4.09 -3.33 -6.98
C HIS A 75 -3.43 -2.16 -6.31
N VAL A 76 -2.10 -2.18 -6.23
CA VAL A 76 -1.35 -1.28 -5.36
C VAL A 76 -0.52 -0.31 -6.18
N ARG A 77 -0.63 0.97 -5.84
CA ARG A 77 0.27 1.99 -6.35
C ARG A 77 1.02 2.59 -5.17
N ARG A 78 2.33 2.71 -5.31
CA ARG A 78 3.17 3.35 -4.30
C ARG A 78 3.43 4.79 -4.70
N ARG A 79 3.56 5.67 -3.70
CA ARG A 79 3.83 7.07 -3.94
C ARG A 79 5.32 7.26 -4.22
N LYS A 80 5.63 7.98 -5.30
CA LYS A 80 6.98 8.41 -5.60
C LYS A 80 7.27 9.74 -4.93
N TRP A 81 8.50 9.93 -4.55
CA TRP A 81 8.99 11.15 -3.90
C TRP A 81 10.17 11.67 -4.70
N ARG A 82 10.32 12.98 -4.71
CA ARG A 82 11.44 13.64 -5.37
C ARG A 82 12.17 14.53 -4.37
N ASP A 83 13.50 14.42 -4.35
CA ASP A 83 14.36 15.32 -3.63
C ASP A 83 14.86 16.39 -4.59
N SER A 84 14.42 17.64 -4.42
CA SER A 84 14.79 18.73 -5.31
C SER A 84 16.27 19.14 -5.19
N SER A 85 16.95 18.75 -4.12
CA SER A 85 18.37 19.08 -3.93
C SER A 85 19.27 18.31 -4.89
N ASN A 86 18.88 17.10 -5.30
CA ASN A 86 19.66 16.26 -6.20
C ASN A 86 18.87 15.72 -7.40
N GLY A 87 17.55 15.98 -7.45
CA GLY A 87 16.68 15.50 -8.52
C GLY A 87 16.33 14.01 -8.43
N GLU A 88 16.72 13.35 -7.36
CA GLU A 88 16.48 11.91 -7.19
C GLU A 88 15.00 11.62 -6.95
N ILE A 89 14.50 10.55 -7.61
CA ILE A 89 13.13 10.06 -7.43
C ILE A 89 13.22 8.71 -6.74
N PHE A 90 12.46 8.53 -5.64
CA PHE A 90 12.53 7.34 -4.82
C PHE A 90 11.17 6.98 -4.21
N THR A 91 11.09 5.78 -3.64
CA THR A 91 9.95 5.32 -2.84
C THR A 91 10.46 4.95 -1.46
N TYR A 92 9.63 5.12 -0.43
CA TYR A 92 9.98 4.65 0.91
C TYR A 92 9.80 3.13 0.98
N SER A 93 10.74 2.46 1.64
CA SER A 93 10.66 1.01 1.82
C SER A 93 10.25 0.69 3.26
N TYR A 94 9.59 -0.47 3.43
CA TYR A 94 9.10 -0.93 4.73
C TYR A 94 9.99 -2.07 5.22
N ASP A 95 11.21 -1.74 5.61
CA ASP A 95 12.25 -2.73 5.91
C ASP A 95 11.95 -3.60 7.15
N ASP A 96 11.16 -3.07 8.08
CA ASP A 96 10.84 -3.77 9.33
C ASP A 96 9.73 -4.82 9.20
N LEU A 97 9.08 -4.90 8.03
CA LEU A 97 7.98 -5.82 7.85
C LEU A 97 8.46 -7.25 7.62
N THR A 98 7.77 -8.19 8.25
CA THR A 98 7.93 -9.61 7.96
C THR A 98 6.56 -10.23 7.73
N ALA A 99 6.49 -11.29 6.92
CA ALA A 99 5.23 -11.95 6.64
C ALA A 99 4.61 -12.53 7.92
N GLU A 100 5.44 -13.04 8.82
CA GLU A 100 4.97 -13.67 10.06
C GLU A 100 4.33 -12.67 11.02
N GLY A 101 4.88 -11.48 11.14
CA GLY A 101 4.41 -10.48 12.09
C GLY A 101 3.30 -9.58 11.57
N SER A 102 3.07 -9.52 10.25
CA SER A 102 2.25 -8.49 9.63
C SER A 102 0.88 -8.97 9.15
N LYS A 103 0.61 -10.28 9.13
CA LYS A 103 -0.58 -10.86 8.52
C LYS A 103 -0.72 -10.56 7.03
N LEU A 104 0.36 -10.15 6.38
CA LEU A 104 0.42 -9.91 4.95
C LEU A 104 0.98 -11.15 4.25
N SER A 105 0.63 -11.32 2.97
CA SER A 105 1.24 -12.38 2.17
C SER A 105 2.74 -12.12 2.00
N PRO A 106 3.58 -13.17 1.87
CA PRO A 106 5.01 -12.98 1.60
C PRO A 106 5.28 -12.14 0.36
N GLU A 107 4.44 -12.28 -0.68
CA GLU A 107 4.55 -11.50 -1.90
C GLU A 107 4.37 -10.01 -1.63
N PHE A 108 3.36 -9.65 -0.81
CA PHE A 108 3.10 -8.26 -0.49
C PHE A 108 4.23 -7.66 0.35
N VAL A 109 4.73 -8.40 1.34
CA VAL A 109 5.86 -7.95 2.17
C VAL A 109 7.08 -7.71 1.29
N SER A 110 7.38 -8.62 0.37
CA SER A 110 8.49 -8.48 -0.57
C SER A 110 8.33 -7.22 -1.44
N PHE A 111 7.12 -6.98 -1.92
CA PHE A 111 6.82 -5.77 -2.70
C PHE A 111 7.07 -4.50 -1.90
N LEU A 112 6.67 -4.45 -0.63
CA LEU A 112 6.84 -3.26 0.21
C LEU A 112 8.30 -2.97 0.54
N LYS A 113 9.17 -3.98 0.44
CA LYS A 113 10.60 -3.82 0.68
C LYS A 113 11.41 -3.43 -0.55
N GLU A 114 10.78 -3.39 -1.71
CA GLU A 114 11.47 -3.02 -2.95
C GLU A 114 11.91 -1.56 -3.00
#